data_1645e810c29e313cd5ce7a2d3690d298
#
_entry.id   1645e810c29e313cd5ce7a2d3690d298
#
_cell.length_a   1.000
_cell.length_b   1.000
_cell.length_c   1.000
_cell.angle_alpha   90.00
_cell.angle_beta   90.00
_cell.angle_gamma   90.00
#
_symmetry.space_group_name_H-M   'P 1'
#
loop_
_entity.id
_entity.type
_entity.pdbx_description
1 polymer ?
#
loop_
_entity_poly.entity_id
_entity_poly.type
_entity_poly.pdbx_seq_one_letter_code
_entity_poly.pdbx_strand_id
1 'polypeptide(L)'
;LHPETPPDGRHIDELMAPNNPRRVAMRDHLKNIAAESELELVSNRTVGVERVNPELARELFIRHALVAGDWTTKHEFVPRNVRFVERVRLLEARVRRRDLLDDETLFDFYGERLPDDIGSTRSFDRWWRDAKRVSPDLLDLDPSVLADRRGIVLADYPDTWCAGGAEYPITYRYEPETPLDGATLTVPAAALNQLTDDGFDWLV
;
A
#
# COMPACT_ATOMS: atom_id res chain seq x y z
N LEU A 1 -25.23 -22.95 9.27
CA LEU A 1 -24.33 -22.69 8.13
C LEU A 1 -24.54 -21.25 7.69
N HIS A 2 -23.76 -20.33 8.24
CA HIS A 2 -23.68 -18.95 7.74
C HIS A 2 -22.55 -18.85 6.73
N PRO A 3 -22.73 -18.19 5.59
CA PRO A 3 -21.62 -17.85 4.71
C PRO A 3 -20.79 -16.79 5.42
N GLU A 4 -19.50 -17.07 5.62
CA GLU A 4 -18.56 -16.09 6.13
C GLU A 4 -18.37 -14.98 5.08
N THR A 5 -18.62 -13.77 5.52
CA THR A 5 -18.42 -12.52 4.80
C THR A 5 -16.92 -12.35 4.51
N PRO A 6 -16.52 -11.84 3.34
CA PRO A 6 -15.12 -11.55 3.05
C PRO A 6 -14.55 -10.53 4.03
N PRO A 7 -13.21 -10.48 4.24
CA PRO A 7 -12.57 -9.58 5.18
C PRO A 7 -12.90 -8.15 4.78
N ASP A 8 -13.68 -7.58 5.62
CA ASP A 8 -14.42 -6.37 5.52
C ASP A 8 -13.51 -5.15 5.69
N GLY A 9 -13.86 -4.07 5.04
CA GLY A 9 -13.16 -2.78 5.01
C GLY A 9 -12.85 -2.10 6.34
N ARG A 10 -12.97 -2.82 7.46
CA ARG A 10 -12.67 -2.33 8.82
C ARG A 10 -11.23 -1.88 9.00
N HIS A 11 -10.31 -2.43 8.25
CA HIS A 11 -8.90 -2.03 8.33
C HIS A 11 -8.66 -0.61 7.77
N ILE A 12 -9.46 -0.19 6.80
CA ILE A 12 -9.42 1.17 6.24
C ILE A 12 -10.03 2.16 7.24
N ASP A 13 -11.12 1.79 7.92
CA ASP A 13 -11.77 2.64 8.91
C ASP A 13 -10.89 2.84 10.16
N GLU A 14 -10.12 1.83 10.58
CA GLU A 14 -9.12 1.98 11.66
C GLU A 14 -7.97 2.90 11.27
N LEU A 15 -7.48 2.84 10.02
CA LEU A 15 -6.45 3.75 9.51
C LEU A 15 -6.96 5.19 9.38
N MET A 16 -8.26 5.35 9.12
CA MET A 16 -8.92 6.66 8.98
C MET A 16 -9.44 7.23 10.30
N ALA A 17 -9.39 6.47 11.40
CA ALA A 17 -9.86 6.92 12.71
C ALA A 17 -9.10 8.18 13.18
N PRO A 18 -9.80 9.21 13.70
CA PRO A 18 -9.18 10.46 14.16
C PRO A 18 -8.15 10.25 15.27
N ASN A 19 -8.18 9.11 15.96
CA ASN A 19 -7.25 8.73 17.03
C ASN A 19 -6.20 7.70 16.61
N ASN A 20 -5.99 7.48 15.31
CA ASN A 20 -4.93 6.58 14.84
C ASN A 20 -3.57 7.03 15.40
N PRO A 21 -2.80 6.14 16.08
CA PRO A 21 -1.52 6.49 16.69
C PRO A 21 -0.53 7.15 15.73
N ARG A 22 -0.54 6.77 14.45
CA ARG A 22 0.29 7.38 13.40
C ARG A 22 -0.11 8.83 13.14
N ARG A 23 -1.41 9.14 13.09
CA ARG A 23 -1.90 10.53 12.92
C ARG A 23 -1.59 11.40 14.14
N VAL A 24 -1.66 10.83 15.33
CA VAL A 24 -1.30 11.52 16.58
C VAL A 24 0.20 11.80 16.62
N ALA A 25 1.02 10.80 16.36
CA ALA A 25 2.48 10.94 16.32
C ALA A 25 2.94 11.97 15.27
N MET A 26 2.31 11.98 14.09
CA MET A 26 2.58 12.97 13.05
C MET A 26 2.21 14.40 13.47
N ARG A 27 1.03 14.57 14.08
CA ARG A 27 0.61 15.89 14.59
C ARG A 27 1.59 16.39 15.65
N ASP A 28 2.08 15.50 16.51
CA ASP A 28 3.02 15.85 17.56
C ASP A 28 4.42 16.09 16.99
N HIS A 29 4.83 15.36 15.96
CA HIS A 29 6.07 15.61 15.21
C HIS A 29 6.05 16.96 14.50
N LEU A 30 4.94 17.32 13.85
CA LEU A 30 4.75 18.64 13.23
C LEU A 30 4.77 19.78 14.27
N LYS A 31 4.24 19.55 15.48
CA LYS A 31 4.34 20.49 16.57
C LYS A 31 5.78 20.67 17.05
N ASN A 32 6.57 19.58 17.10
CA ASN A 32 7.97 19.63 17.51
C ASN A 32 8.83 20.33 16.48
N ILE A 33 8.65 20.07 15.19
CA ILE A 33 9.35 20.81 14.11
C ILE A 33 9.02 22.30 14.14
N ALA A 34 7.77 22.65 14.43
CA ALA A 34 7.36 24.06 14.59
C ALA A 34 7.95 24.72 15.85
N ALA A 35 8.28 23.94 16.87
CA ALA A 35 8.89 24.42 18.12
C ALA A 35 10.42 24.52 18.03
N GLU A 36 11.07 23.69 17.22
CA GLU A 36 12.53 23.68 17.02
C GLU A 36 13.01 24.76 16.03
N SER A 37 12.16 25.22 15.12
CA SER A 37 12.44 26.43 14.36
C SER A 37 12.11 27.64 15.24
N GLU A 38 13.12 28.38 15.69
CA GLU A 38 13.00 29.68 16.39
C GLU A 38 12.29 30.76 15.53
N LEU A 39 11.15 30.46 15.00
CA LEU A 39 10.23 31.40 14.42
C LEU A 39 9.25 31.78 15.50
N GLU A 40 9.39 33.00 16.04
CA GLU A 40 8.35 33.66 16.83
C GLU A 40 7.06 33.71 16.00
N LEU A 41 6.30 32.60 16.06
CA LEU A 41 4.96 32.56 15.49
C LEU A 41 4.11 33.51 16.31
N VAL A 42 3.77 34.65 15.73
CA VAL A 42 2.80 35.61 16.28
C VAL A 42 1.61 34.80 16.81
N SER A 43 1.35 34.93 18.11
CA SER A 43 0.35 34.20 18.87
C SER A 43 -0.94 33.96 18.06
N ASN A 44 -1.32 32.68 17.91
CA ASN A 44 -2.58 32.21 17.34
C ASN A 44 -2.80 32.36 15.83
N ARG A 45 -1.79 32.51 14.99
CA ARG A 45 -1.99 32.46 13.56
C ARG A 45 -1.48 31.11 13.01
N THR A 46 -2.41 30.23 12.62
CA THR A 46 -2.08 29.01 11.89
C THR A 46 -1.58 29.39 10.49
N VAL A 47 -0.30 29.21 10.26
CA VAL A 47 0.33 29.41 8.94
C VAL A 47 0.50 28.04 8.29
N GLY A 48 0.07 27.90 7.03
CA GLY A 48 0.29 26.65 6.29
C GLY A 48 1.79 26.42 6.05
N VAL A 49 2.27 25.21 6.33
CA VAL A 49 3.68 24.79 6.15
C VAL A 49 4.19 25.12 4.73
N GLU A 50 3.32 25.00 3.73
CA GLU A 50 3.59 25.33 2.31
C GLU A 50 4.14 26.76 2.09
N ARG A 51 3.80 27.72 2.97
CA ARG A 51 4.29 29.11 2.88
C ARG A 51 5.60 29.33 3.61
N VAL A 52 5.90 28.52 4.62
CA VAL A 52 7.07 28.67 5.49
C VAL A 52 8.23 27.83 4.94
N ASN A 53 7.93 26.60 4.57
CA ASN A 53 8.90 25.67 4.00
C ASN A 53 8.23 24.83 2.91
N PRO A 54 8.26 25.26 1.65
CA PRO A 54 7.62 24.56 0.53
C PRO A 54 8.18 23.16 0.30
N GLU A 55 9.49 22.96 0.48
CA GLU A 55 10.15 21.67 0.28
C GLU A 55 9.66 20.65 1.30
N LEU A 56 9.63 21.02 2.59
CA LEU A 56 9.09 20.17 3.64
C LEU A 56 7.60 19.89 3.42
N ALA A 57 6.83 20.89 3.01
CA ALA A 57 5.41 20.70 2.71
C ALA A 57 5.18 19.69 1.59
N ARG A 58 6.00 19.75 0.54
CA ARG A 58 5.97 18.79 -0.58
C ARG A 58 6.34 17.38 -0.11
N GLU A 59 7.42 17.22 0.62
CA GLU A 59 7.83 15.93 1.17
C GLU A 59 6.73 15.32 2.04
N LEU A 60 6.19 16.09 2.98
CA LEU A 60 5.10 15.64 3.86
C LEU A 60 3.84 15.27 3.08
N PHE A 61 3.50 16.05 2.05
CA PHE A 61 2.35 15.75 1.20
C PHE A 61 2.53 14.43 0.46
N ILE A 62 3.70 14.20 -0.15
CA ILE A 62 3.97 12.95 -0.86
C ILE A 62 3.95 11.77 0.12
N ARG A 63 4.71 11.82 1.22
CA ARG A 63 4.82 10.72 2.18
C ARG A 63 3.48 10.36 2.82
N HIS A 64 2.71 11.35 3.23
CA HIS A 64 1.49 11.08 4.00
C HIS A 64 0.23 10.97 3.14
N ALA A 65 0.05 11.88 2.19
CA ALA A 65 -1.15 11.84 1.38
C ALA A 65 -1.11 10.77 0.28
N LEU A 66 0.03 10.62 -0.41
CA LEU A 66 0.13 9.77 -1.59
C LEU A 66 0.69 8.37 -1.27
N VAL A 67 1.75 8.29 -0.46
CA VAL A 67 2.39 7.01 -0.09
C VAL A 67 1.60 6.33 1.02
N ALA A 68 1.38 6.99 2.16
CA ALA A 68 0.66 6.41 3.29
C ALA A 68 -0.86 6.37 3.10
N GLY A 69 -1.40 7.11 2.11
CA GLY A 69 -2.83 7.15 1.83
C GLY A 69 -3.67 7.91 2.87
N ASP A 70 -3.04 8.74 3.72
CA ASP A 70 -3.71 9.53 4.76
C ASP A 70 -4.52 10.71 4.18
N TRP A 71 -5.10 10.51 3.03
CA TRP A 71 -5.83 11.54 2.29
C TRP A 71 -7.20 11.05 1.81
N THR A 72 -8.26 11.68 2.29
CA THR A 72 -9.59 11.43 1.75
C THR A 72 -9.78 12.19 0.45
N THR A 73 -9.83 11.49 -0.66
CA THR A 73 -9.92 12.08 -2.00
C THR A 73 -10.85 11.27 -2.91
N LYS A 74 -11.34 11.94 -3.98
CA LYS A 74 -12.15 11.31 -5.03
C LYS A 74 -11.36 11.06 -6.31
N HIS A 75 -10.04 11.23 -6.28
CA HIS A 75 -9.21 11.00 -7.46
C HIS A 75 -9.14 9.51 -7.80
N GLU A 76 -9.45 9.17 -9.03
CA GLU A 76 -9.61 7.78 -9.50
C GLU A 76 -8.29 6.98 -9.49
N PHE A 77 -7.14 7.64 -9.62
CA PHE A 77 -5.85 6.95 -9.55
C PHE A 77 -5.62 6.33 -8.16
N VAL A 78 -6.09 6.93 -7.08
CA VAL A 78 -5.88 6.43 -5.71
C VAL A 78 -6.43 5.01 -5.51
N PRO A 79 -7.70 4.70 -5.79
CA PRO A 79 -8.18 3.32 -5.66
C PRO A 79 -7.54 2.37 -6.68
N ARG A 80 -7.02 2.85 -7.82
CA ARG A 80 -6.25 2.01 -8.74
C ARG A 80 -4.90 1.63 -8.15
N ASN A 81 -4.21 2.59 -7.54
CA ASN A 81 -2.90 2.38 -6.91
C ASN A 81 -3.01 1.50 -5.65
N VAL A 82 -4.05 1.69 -4.83
CA VAL A 82 -4.32 0.77 -3.70
C VAL A 82 -4.42 -0.67 -4.18
N ARG A 83 -5.21 -0.93 -5.22
CA ARG A 83 -5.34 -2.28 -5.80
C ARG A 83 -4.03 -2.80 -6.41
N PHE A 84 -3.20 -1.91 -6.96
CA PHE A 84 -1.88 -2.29 -7.44
C PHE A 84 -0.98 -2.74 -6.28
N VAL A 85 -0.87 -1.93 -5.21
CA VAL A 85 -0.08 -2.25 -4.01
C VAL A 85 -0.55 -3.55 -3.37
N GLU A 86 -1.87 -3.77 -3.26
CA GLU A 86 -2.43 -5.03 -2.75
C GLU A 86 -1.98 -6.24 -3.58
N ARG A 87 -2.00 -6.14 -4.92
CA ARG A 87 -1.49 -7.21 -5.80
C ARG A 87 0.00 -7.46 -5.62
N VAL A 88 0.79 -6.40 -5.41
CA VAL A 88 2.22 -6.55 -5.12
C VAL A 88 2.44 -7.25 -3.79
N ARG A 89 1.70 -6.91 -2.74
CA ARG A 89 1.78 -7.59 -1.44
C ARG A 89 1.42 -9.09 -1.53
N LEU A 90 0.41 -9.43 -2.34
CA LEU A 90 0.09 -10.84 -2.61
C LEU A 90 1.23 -11.55 -3.35
N LEU A 91 1.88 -10.86 -4.30
CA LEU A 91 3.06 -11.40 -4.97
C LEU A 91 4.22 -11.58 -3.99
N GLU A 92 4.51 -10.59 -3.17
CA GLU A 92 5.54 -10.66 -2.12
C GLU A 92 5.32 -11.85 -1.17
N ALA A 93 4.08 -12.07 -0.75
CA ALA A 93 3.73 -13.22 0.07
C ALA A 93 4.03 -14.55 -0.63
N ARG A 94 3.73 -14.67 -1.94
CA ARG A 94 4.00 -15.86 -2.75
C ARG A 94 5.49 -16.16 -2.88
N VAL A 95 6.26 -15.12 -3.22
CA VAL A 95 7.71 -15.26 -3.48
C VAL A 95 8.56 -15.13 -2.21
N ARG A 96 7.92 -15.01 -1.05
CA ARG A 96 8.55 -14.86 0.28
C ARG A 96 9.56 -13.69 0.32
N ARG A 97 9.17 -12.56 -0.24
CA ARG A 97 9.94 -11.30 -0.27
C ARG A 97 9.11 -10.17 0.30
N ARG A 98 9.75 -9.06 0.72
CA ARG A 98 9.09 -7.82 1.19
C ARG A 98 9.75 -6.56 0.62
N ASP A 99 10.48 -6.73 -0.46
CA ASP A 99 11.34 -5.71 -1.04
C ASP A 99 11.00 -5.41 -2.51
N LEU A 100 9.82 -5.81 -2.98
CA LEU A 100 9.39 -5.52 -4.36
C LEU A 100 8.87 -4.08 -4.50
N LEU A 101 8.27 -3.54 -3.44
CA LEU A 101 7.75 -2.17 -3.45
C LEU A 101 7.78 -1.61 -2.03
N ASP A 102 8.62 -0.63 -1.79
CA ASP A 102 8.74 0.09 -0.54
C ASP A 102 8.24 1.54 -0.63
N ASP A 103 8.16 2.19 0.53
CA ASP A 103 7.66 3.56 0.62
C ASP A 103 8.59 4.57 -0.07
N GLU A 104 9.90 4.32 -0.12
CA GLU A 104 10.85 5.20 -0.82
C GLU A 104 10.67 5.11 -2.33
N THR A 105 10.47 3.92 -2.86
CA THR A 105 10.14 3.73 -4.29
C THR A 105 8.86 4.47 -4.67
N LEU A 106 7.84 4.42 -3.82
CA LEU A 106 6.60 5.17 -4.02
C LEU A 106 6.82 6.69 -3.90
N PHE A 107 7.65 7.11 -2.94
CA PHE A 107 8.02 8.51 -2.77
C PHE A 107 8.72 9.05 -4.02
N ASP A 108 9.71 8.33 -4.53
CA ASP A 108 10.45 8.69 -5.73
C ASP A 108 9.52 8.73 -6.95
N PHE A 109 8.65 7.73 -7.12
CA PHE A 109 7.67 7.67 -8.19
C PHE A 109 6.80 8.94 -8.25
N TYR A 110 6.25 9.37 -7.12
CA TYR A 110 5.45 10.58 -7.05
C TYR A 110 6.32 11.82 -7.14
N GLY A 111 7.50 11.81 -6.53
CA GLY A 111 8.45 12.90 -6.53
C GLY A 111 8.91 13.32 -7.93
N GLU A 112 9.13 12.36 -8.83
CA GLU A 112 9.50 12.59 -10.23
C GLU A 112 8.36 13.20 -11.07
N ARG A 113 7.11 12.97 -10.67
CA ARG A 113 5.92 13.32 -11.47
C ARG A 113 5.20 14.58 -11.01
N LEU A 114 5.37 14.93 -9.74
CA LEU A 114 4.75 16.13 -9.19
C LEU A 114 5.67 17.34 -9.32
N PRO A 115 5.14 18.51 -9.73
CA PRO A 115 5.84 19.78 -9.65
C PRO A 115 6.30 20.13 -8.23
N ASP A 116 7.34 20.96 -8.14
CA ASP A 116 7.96 21.34 -6.86
C ASP A 116 7.06 22.20 -5.96
N ASP A 117 6.06 22.85 -6.54
CA ASP A 117 5.11 23.73 -5.83
C ASP A 117 3.90 22.98 -5.26
N ILE A 118 3.87 21.64 -5.32
CA ILE A 118 2.77 20.83 -4.79
C ILE A 118 3.09 20.39 -3.37
N GLY A 119 2.62 21.14 -2.38
CA GLY A 119 2.79 20.84 -0.95
C GLY A 119 1.48 20.74 -0.17
N SER A 120 0.32 20.70 -0.85
CA SER A 120 -0.99 20.58 -0.20
C SER A 120 -2.02 19.93 -1.12
N THR A 121 -3.12 19.43 -0.53
CA THR A 121 -4.25 18.92 -1.29
C THR A 121 -4.83 19.96 -2.24
N ARG A 122 -4.81 21.25 -1.85
CA ARG A 122 -5.33 22.35 -2.65
C ARG A 122 -4.45 22.66 -3.85
N SER A 123 -3.12 22.68 -3.70
CA SER A 123 -2.18 22.87 -4.81
C SER A 123 -2.25 21.67 -5.75
N PHE A 124 -2.32 20.46 -5.20
CA PHE A 124 -2.49 19.23 -5.96
C PHE A 124 -3.78 19.22 -6.79
N ASP A 125 -4.95 19.50 -6.19
CA ASP A 125 -6.25 19.49 -6.90
C ASP A 125 -6.27 20.47 -8.07
N ARG A 126 -5.62 21.63 -7.91
CA ARG A 126 -5.50 22.63 -8.96
C ARG A 126 -4.68 22.11 -10.12
N TRP A 127 -3.49 21.60 -9.83
CA TRP A 127 -2.57 21.07 -10.82
C TRP A 127 -3.15 19.82 -11.51
N TRP A 128 -3.66 18.88 -10.73
CA TRP A 128 -4.16 17.60 -11.27
C TRP A 128 -5.34 17.76 -12.22
N ARG A 129 -6.15 18.79 -12.03
CA ARG A 129 -7.26 19.12 -12.95
C ARG A 129 -6.80 19.27 -14.39
N ASP A 130 -5.65 19.87 -14.61
CA ASP A 130 -5.09 20.11 -15.92
C ASP A 130 -4.18 18.98 -16.36
N ALA A 131 -3.35 18.44 -15.47
CA ALA A 131 -2.43 17.32 -15.75
C ALA A 131 -3.18 16.08 -16.23
N LYS A 132 -4.29 15.69 -15.58
CA LYS A 132 -5.08 14.52 -15.97
C LYS A 132 -5.77 14.61 -17.34
N ARG A 133 -5.91 15.80 -17.90
CA ARG A 133 -6.45 15.98 -19.26
C ARG A 133 -5.43 15.61 -20.33
N VAL A 134 -4.16 15.79 -20.00
CA VAL A 134 -3.04 15.50 -20.90
C VAL A 134 -2.58 14.05 -20.70
N SER A 135 -2.45 13.63 -19.45
CA SER A 135 -1.98 12.31 -19.06
C SER A 135 -2.82 11.77 -17.91
N PRO A 136 -3.94 11.09 -18.20
CA PRO A 136 -4.87 10.61 -17.16
C PRO A 136 -4.31 9.50 -16.27
N ASP A 137 -3.27 8.82 -16.73
CA ASP A 137 -2.56 7.72 -16.10
C ASP A 137 -1.20 8.14 -15.51
N LEU A 138 -0.86 9.43 -15.51
CA LEU A 138 0.43 9.95 -15.03
C LEU A 138 0.81 9.46 -13.64
N LEU A 139 -0.16 9.32 -12.75
CA LEU A 139 0.03 8.90 -11.36
C LEU A 139 -0.40 7.46 -11.10
N ASP A 140 -0.70 6.69 -12.13
CA ASP A 140 -1.01 5.27 -11.98
C ASP A 140 0.26 4.46 -11.79
N LEU A 141 0.29 3.65 -10.75
CA LEU A 141 1.37 2.70 -10.53
C LEU A 141 1.27 1.55 -11.53
N ASP A 142 2.38 1.23 -12.13
CA ASP A 142 2.54 0.11 -13.05
C ASP A 142 3.72 -0.80 -12.63
N PRO A 143 3.88 -1.98 -13.24
CA PRO A 143 4.94 -2.90 -12.85
C PRO A 143 6.38 -2.38 -12.99
N SER A 144 6.62 -1.24 -13.65
CA SER A 144 7.98 -0.69 -13.80
C SER A 144 8.52 -0.12 -12.48
N VAL A 145 7.62 0.23 -11.54
CA VAL A 145 8.02 0.72 -10.22
C VAL A 145 8.54 -0.38 -9.29
N LEU A 146 8.37 -1.65 -9.65
CA LEU A 146 8.81 -2.76 -8.81
C LEU A 146 10.32 -2.90 -8.86
N ALA A 147 10.94 -3.02 -7.70
CA ALA A 147 12.33 -3.42 -7.55
C ALA A 147 12.59 -4.79 -8.22
N ASP A 148 13.82 -5.22 -8.22
CA ASP A 148 14.30 -6.40 -8.91
C ASP A 148 13.32 -7.58 -8.96
N ARG A 149 12.72 -7.81 -10.15
CA ARG A 149 11.80 -8.93 -10.43
C ARG A 149 12.52 -10.14 -11.04
N ARG A 150 13.85 -10.11 -11.15
CA ARG A 150 14.62 -11.22 -11.71
C ARG A 150 14.44 -12.47 -10.85
N GLY A 151 14.20 -13.59 -11.51
CA GLY A 151 13.99 -14.87 -10.83
C GLY A 151 12.57 -15.11 -10.32
N ILE A 152 11.62 -14.18 -10.50
CA ILE A 152 10.22 -14.43 -10.17
C ILE A 152 9.53 -15.06 -11.39
N VAL A 153 9.24 -16.35 -11.27
CA VAL A 153 8.45 -17.10 -12.26
C VAL A 153 7.09 -17.37 -11.63
N LEU A 154 6.06 -16.62 -12.04
CA LEU A 154 4.71 -16.74 -11.46
C LEU A 154 4.11 -18.14 -11.60
N ALA A 155 4.53 -18.91 -12.60
CA ALA A 155 4.09 -20.29 -12.77
C ALA A 155 4.53 -21.21 -11.64
N ASP A 156 5.58 -20.83 -10.89
CA ASP A 156 6.06 -21.60 -9.73
C ASP A 156 5.18 -21.38 -8.49
N TYR A 157 4.24 -20.43 -8.55
CA TYR A 157 3.37 -20.06 -7.44
C TYR A 157 1.89 -20.09 -7.87
N PRO A 158 1.31 -21.28 -8.11
CA PRO A 158 -0.04 -21.41 -8.63
C PRO A 158 -1.11 -20.95 -7.64
N ASP A 159 -2.26 -20.50 -8.14
CA ASP A 159 -3.42 -20.15 -7.32
C ASP A 159 -4.21 -21.38 -6.84
N THR A 160 -4.04 -22.51 -7.50
CA THR A 160 -4.76 -23.75 -7.22
C THR A 160 -3.82 -24.93 -7.27
N TRP A 161 -4.13 -25.94 -6.47
CA TRP A 161 -3.51 -27.26 -6.47
C TRP A 161 -4.49 -28.30 -7.00
N CYS A 162 -4.01 -29.14 -7.92
CA CYS A 162 -4.81 -30.22 -8.49
C CYS A 162 -4.46 -31.55 -7.84
N ALA A 163 -5.40 -32.16 -7.15
CA ALA A 163 -5.24 -33.49 -6.57
C ALA A 163 -6.55 -34.30 -6.69
N GLY A 164 -6.47 -35.59 -6.95
CA GLY A 164 -7.65 -36.48 -7.06
C GLY A 164 -8.66 -36.04 -8.13
N GLY A 165 -8.25 -35.24 -9.14
CA GLY A 165 -9.13 -34.73 -10.18
C GLY A 165 -9.96 -33.51 -9.77
N ALA A 166 -9.67 -32.94 -8.62
CA ALA A 166 -10.26 -31.66 -8.14
C ALA A 166 -9.20 -30.57 -7.98
N GLU A 167 -9.64 -29.31 -8.06
CA GLU A 167 -8.80 -28.14 -7.82
C GLU A 167 -9.09 -27.56 -6.44
N TYR A 168 -8.03 -27.25 -5.70
CA TYR A 168 -8.11 -26.67 -4.37
C TYR A 168 -7.38 -25.33 -4.34
N PRO A 169 -7.98 -24.26 -3.78
CA PRO A 169 -7.35 -22.95 -3.71
C PRO A 169 -6.17 -22.94 -2.74
N ILE A 170 -5.08 -22.28 -3.17
CA ILE A 170 -3.90 -22.03 -2.36
C ILE A 170 -3.90 -20.57 -1.93
N THR A 171 -3.64 -20.33 -0.65
CA THR A 171 -3.41 -19.01 -0.09
C THR A 171 -1.97 -18.93 0.40
N TYR A 172 -1.25 -17.89 -0.01
CA TYR A 172 0.14 -17.65 0.41
C TYR A 172 0.17 -16.56 1.49
N ARG A 173 0.97 -16.81 2.55
CA ARG A 173 1.28 -15.82 3.58
C ARG A 173 2.77 -15.79 3.83
N TYR A 174 3.30 -14.60 4.03
CA TYR A 174 4.67 -14.41 4.47
C TYR A 174 4.67 -13.69 5.81
N GLU A 175 4.51 -14.47 6.86
CA GLU A 175 4.47 -14.05 8.27
C GLU A 175 5.46 -14.92 9.07
N PRO A 176 6.78 -14.70 8.90
CA PRO A 176 7.80 -15.50 9.58
C PRO A 176 7.52 -15.61 11.07
N GLU A 177 7.76 -16.82 11.63
CA GLU A 177 7.55 -17.15 13.05
C GLU A 177 6.06 -17.32 13.46
N THR A 178 5.11 -17.29 12.53
CA THR A 178 3.73 -17.62 12.82
C THR A 178 3.34 -18.99 12.24
N PRO A 179 2.37 -19.70 12.85
CA PRO A 179 1.87 -20.97 12.31
C PRO A 179 1.15 -20.84 10.95
N LEU A 180 0.87 -19.61 10.52
CA LEU A 180 0.18 -19.30 9.28
C LEU A 180 1.14 -18.94 8.14
N ASP A 181 2.46 -18.93 8.40
CA ASP A 181 3.46 -18.65 7.39
C ASP A 181 3.52 -19.77 6.34
N GLY A 182 3.62 -19.40 5.08
CA GLY A 182 3.75 -20.35 3.97
C GLY A 182 2.52 -20.44 3.07
N ALA A 183 2.37 -21.57 2.39
CA ALA A 183 1.25 -21.88 1.52
C ALA A 183 0.19 -22.70 2.28
N THR A 184 -1.05 -22.26 2.23
CA THR A 184 -2.19 -22.94 2.85
C THR A 184 -3.13 -23.44 1.79
N LEU A 185 -3.37 -24.77 1.77
CA LEU A 185 -4.35 -25.40 0.90
C LEU A 185 -5.70 -25.49 1.61
N THR A 186 -6.76 -25.02 0.97
CA THR A 186 -8.11 -25.13 1.50
C THR A 186 -8.83 -26.32 0.89
N VAL A 187 -9.10 -27.35 1.72
CA VAL A 187 -9.68 -28.61 1.29
C VAL A 187 -11.00 -28.86 2.02
N PRO A 188 -12.10 -29.17 1.30
CA PRO A 188 -13.34 -29.62 1.93
C PRO A 188 -13.11 -30.90 2.73
N ALA A 189 -13.72 -31.02 3.93
CA ALA A 189 -13.55 -32.17 4.80
C ALA A 189 -13.87 -33.51 4.12
N ALA A 190 -14.83 -33.55 3.20
CA ALA A 190 -15.21 -34.73 2.43
C ALA A 190 -14.11 -35.21 1.46
N ALA A 191 -13.18 -34.35 1.07
CA ALA A 191 -12.11 -34.68 0.14
C ALA A 191 -10.78 -35.04 0.84
N LEU A 192 -10.65 -34.83 2.15
CA LEU A 192 -9.42 -35.09 2.90
C LEU A 192 -8.89 -36.52 2.73
N ASN A 193 -9.79 -37.52 2.70
CA ASN A 193 -9.40 -38.91 2.54
C ASN A 193 -8.92 -39.28 1.12
N GLN A 194 -9.03 -38.36 0.16
CA GLN A 194 -8.62 -38.58 -1.23
C GLN A 194 -7.28 -37.90 -1.55
N LEU A 195 -6.75 -37.14 -0.60
CA LEU A 195 -5.44 -36.51 -0.74
C LEU A 195 -4.35 -37.48 -0.32
N THR A 196 -3.28 -37.49 -1.10
CA THR A 196 -2.02 -38.16 -0.77
C THR A 196 -0.97 -37.09 -0.50
N ASP A 197 0.12 -37.46 0.16
CA ASP A 197 1.24 -36.56 0.44
C ASP A 197 2.07 -36.25 -0.81
N ASP A 198 1.72 -36.87 -1.95
CA ASP A 198 2.47 -36.69 -3.20
C ASP A 198 2.38 -35.24 -3.71
N GLY A 199 3.52 -34.61 -3.92
CA GLY A 199 3.65 -33.29 -4.51
C GLY A 199 3.53 -32.13 -3.53
N PHE A 200 3.49 -32.34 -2.23
CA PHE A 200 3.55 -31.28 -1.24
C PHE A 200 4.98 -30.78 -0.95
N ASP A 201 6.00 -31.51 -1.38
CA ASP A 201 7.42 -31.24 -1.10
C ASP A 201 7.95 -29.93 -1.72
N TRP A 202 7.26 -29.39 -2.71
CA TRP A 202 7.70 -28.19 -3.42
C TRP A 202 6.98 -26.89 -3.00
N LEU A 203 6.00 -26.98 -2.10
CA LEU A 203 5.22 -25.82 -1.62
C LEU A 203 5.91 -25.04 -0.48
N VAL A 204 7.16 -25.29 -0.18
CA VAL A 204 7.88 -24.69 0.97
C VAL A 204 8.99 -23.77 0.49
#